data_6416531ad6d5ae6daadd905055a429eb
#
_entry.id   6416531ad6d5ae6daadd905055a429eb
#
_cell.length_a   1.000
_cell.length_b   1.000
_cell.length_c   1.000
_cell.angle_alpha   90.00
_cell.angle_beta   90.00
_cell.angle_gamma   90.00
#
_symmetry.space_group_name_H-M   'P 1'
#
loop_
_entity.id
_entity.type
_entity.pdbx_description
1 polymer ?
#
loop_
_entity_poly.entity_id
_entity_poly.type
_entity_poly.pdbx_seq_one_letter_code
_entity_poly.pdbx_strand_id
1 'polypeptide(L)'
;MERARRTIAAAIRDGRFFARGDTGQPVEALQAMFALYGYDLPVSATFDARMGAVVTAFQRHFRPARIDGVADASTITTLRDLIAALPGR
;
A
#
# COMPACT_ATOMS: atom_id res chain seq x y z
N MET A 1 -7.18 5.68 -11.20
CA MET A 1 -6.92 4.54 -10.28
C MET A 1 -6.80 3.19 -10.98
N GLU A 2 -7.30 3.08 -12.17
CA GLU A 2 -7.28 1.81 -12.91
C GLU A 2 -5.86 1.24 -13.08
N ARG A 3 -4.93 2.10 -13.47
CA ARG A 3 -3.53 1.68 -13.66
C ARG A 3 -2.91 1.18 -12.35
N ALA A 4 -3.16 1.88 -11.24
CA ALA A 4 -2.63 1.48 -9.96
C ALA A 4 -3.22 0.14 -9.52
N ARG A 5 -4.52 -0.07 -9.76
CA ARG A 5 -5.16 -1.34 -9.42
C ARG A 5 -4.57 -2.51 -10.19
N ARG A 6 -4.29 -2.33 -11.49
CA ARG A 6 -3.68 -3.40 -12.29
C ARG A 6 -2.26 -3.72 -11.80
N THR A 7 -1.49 -2.68 -11.50
CA THR A 7 -0.12 -2.84 -11.00
C THR A 7 -0.12 -3.61 -9.69
N ILE A 8 -1.03 -3.25 -8.78
CA ILE A 8 -1.12 -3.90 -7.47
C ILE A 8 -1.66 -5.32 -7.60
N ALA A 9 -2.64 -5.56 -8.48
CA ALA A 9 -3.15 -6.91 -8.70
C ALA A 9 -2.05 -7.85 -9.19
N ALA A 10 -1.20 -7.38 -10.10
CA ALA A 10 -0.06 -8.16 -10.58
C ALA A 10 0.92 -8.45 -9.44
N ALA A 11 1.22 -7.46 -8.61
CA ALA A 11 2.13 -7.63 -7.48
C ALA A 11 1.59 -8.66 -6.48
N ILE A 12 0.30 -8.63 -6.21
CA ILE A 12 -0.34 -9.61 -5.31
C ILE A 12 -0.24 -11.01 -5.88
N ARG A 13 -0.54 -11.18 -7.18
CA ARG A 13 -0.45 -12.50 -7.84
C ARG A 13 0.95 -13.07 -7.77
N ASP A 14 1.96 -12.21 -7.89
CA ASP A 14 3.36 -12.61 -7.91
C ASP A 14 3.93 -12.81 -6.50
N GLY A 15 3.14 -12.54 -5.46
CA GLY A 15 3.59 -12.66 -4.08
C GLY A 15 4.62 -11.62 -3.69
N ARG A 16 4.65 -10.49 -4.39
CA ARG A 16 5.63 -9.44 -4.11
C ARG A 16 5.33 -8.71 -2.82
N PHE A 17 6.38 -8.22 -2.19
CA PHE A 17 6.29 -7.33 -1.04
C PHE A 17 7.21 -6.14 -1.27
N PHE A 18 6.95 -5.04 -0.54
CA PHE A 18 7.72 -3.81 -0.70
C PHE A 18 8.15 -3.30 0.65
N ALA A 19 9.37 -2.81 0.71
CA ALA A 19 9.98 -2.35 1.94
C ALA A 19 10.80 -1.10 1.67
N ARG A 20 11.28 -0.49 2.74
CA ARG A 20 12.08 0.72 2.66
C ARG A 20 13.26 0.54 1.70
N GLY A 21 13.45 1.50 0.82
CA GLY A 21 14.47 1.48 -0.23
C GLY A 21 13.95 1.06 -1.58
N ASP A 22 12.79 0.43 -1.65
CA ASP A 22 12.21 0.05 -2.93
C ASP A 22 11.73 1.27 -3.71
N THR A 23 11.74 1.15 -5.04
CA THR A 23 11.32 2.23 -5.94
C THR A 23 10.50 1.65 -7.09
N GLY A 24 9.87 2.54 -7.86
CA GLY A 24 9.22 2.17 -9.10
C GLY A 24 7.70 2.22 -9.05
N GLN A 25 7.09 1.74 -10.13
CA GLN A 25 5.64 1.83 -10.32
C GLN A 25 4.81 1.13 -9.23
N PRO A 26 5.20 -0.05 -8.74
CA PRO A 26 4.41 -0.65 -7.66
C PRO A 26 4.42 0.18 -6.38
N VAL A 27 5.55 0.80 -6.04
CA VAL A 27 5.63 1.69 -4.87
C VAL A 27 4.75 2.91 -5.08
N GLU A 28 4.81 3.51 -6.27
CA GLU A 28 3.97 4.65 -6.63
C GLU A 28 2.49 4.30 -6.51
N ALA A 29 2.10 3.12 -7.01
CA ALA A 29 0.71 2.67 -6.96
C ALA A 29 0.24 2.50 -5.51
N LEU A 30 1.08 1.92 -4.65
CA LEU A 30 0.75 1.77 -3.24
C LEU A 30 0.58 3.12 -2.56
N GLN A 31 1.48 4.06 -2.83
CA GLN A 31 1.38 5.42 -2.27
C GLN A 31 0.07 6.08 -2.67
N ALA A 32 -0.31 5.95 -3.95
CA ALA A 32 -1.57 6.50 -4.44
C ALA A 32 -2.77 5.86 -3.70
N MET A 33 -2.71 4.57 -3.45
CA MET A 33 -3.78 3.87 -2.74
C MET A 33 -3.89 4.31 -1.29
N PHE A 34 -2.76 4.44 -0.59
CA PHE A 34 -2.77 4.94 0.78
C PHE A 34 -3.31 6.37 0.84
N ALA A 35 -2.89 7.21 -0.10
CA ALA A 35 -3.38 8.60 -0.17
C ALA A 35 -4.89 8.64 -0.42
N LEU A 36 -5.38 7.77 -1.32
CA LEU A 36 -6.81 7.68 -1.61
C LEU A 36 -7.60 7.27 -0.38
N TYR A 37 -7.05 6.38 0.43
CA TYR A 37 -7.73 5.92 1.64
C TYR A 37 -7.68 6.97 2.77
N GLY A 38 -6.84 8.00 2.64
CA GLY A 38 -6.82 9.11 3.58
C GLY A 38 -5.51 9.38 4.29
N TYR A 39 -4.45 8.65 3.97
CA TYR A 39 -3.15 8.91 4.58
C TYR A 39 -2.44 10.06 3.89
N ASP A 40 -1.77 10.90 4.66
CA ASP A 40 -0.98 12.02 4.14
C ASP A 40 0.37 11.51 3.64
N LEU A 41 0.38 11.02 2.41
CA LEU A 41 1.56 10.39 1.83
C LEU A 41 1.78 10.89 0.40
N PRO A 42 2.91 11.56 0.13
CA PRO A 42 3.24 11.97 -1.24
C PRO A 42 3.49 10.76 -2.15
N VAL A 43 3.12 10.92 -3.42
CA VAL A 43 3.37 9.89 -4.44
C VAL A 43 4.71 10.18 -5.08
N SER A 44 5.76 9.58 -4.56
CA SER A 44 7.15 9.84 -4.99
C SER A 44 7.80 8.68 -5.72
N ALA A 45 7.16 7.51 -5.69
CA ALA A 45 7.70 6.26 -6.22
C ALA A 45 8.91 5.72 -5.44
N THR A 46 9.21 6.29 -4.28
CA THR A 46 10.28 5.80 -3.40
C THR A 46 9.69 5.43 -2.04
N PHE A 47 9.96 4.22 -1.61
CA PHE A 47 9.54 3.75 -0.29
C PHE A 47 10.53 4.31 0.74
N ASP A 48 10.20 5.48 1.26
CA ASP A 48 11.05 6.18 2.22
C ASP A 48 10.55 5.96 3.66
N ALA A 49 11.18 6.65 4.62
CA ALA A 49 10.81 6.53 6.02
C ALA A 49 9.35 6.91 6.26
N ARG A 50 8.86 7.92 5.55
CA ARG A 50 7.47 8.38 5.70
C ARG A 50 6.49 7.30 5.26
N MET A 51 6.76 6.64 4.13
CA MET A 51 5.93 5.54 3.69
C MET A 51 5.99 4.37 4.68
N GLY A 52 7.17 4.08 5.21
CA GLY A 52 7.31 3.06 6.25
C GLY A 52 6.44 3.35 7.46
N ALA A 53 6.39 4.60 7.89
CA ALA A 53 5.55 5.01 9.01
C ALA A 53 4.06 4.84 8.68
N VAL A 54 3.65 5.16 7.46
CA VAL A 54 2.26 4.99 7.02
C VAL A 54 1.90 3.51 6.99
N VAL A 55 2.77 2.66 6.43
CA VAL A 55 2.51 1.21 6.38
C VAL A 55 2.39 0.64 7.81
N THR A 56 3.28 1.05 8.70
CA THR A 56 3.23 0.61 10.10
C THR A 56 1.94 1.03 10.78
N ALA A 57 1.52 2.27 10.62
CA ALA A 57 0.28 2.77 11.18
C ALA A 57 -0.93 2.02 10.63
N PHE A 58 -0.93 1.77 9.32
CA PHE A 58 -1.98 1.01 8.67
C PHE A 58 -2.08 -0.41 9.24
N GLN A 59 -0.94 -1.09 9.36
CA GLN A 59 -0.90 -2.45 9.90
C GLN A 59 -1.42 -2.50 11.32
N ARG A 60 -1.00 -1.53 12.16
CA ARG A 60 -1.43 -1.47 13.55
C ARG A 60 -2.94 -1.38 13.68
N HIS A 61 -3.57 -0.67 12.75
CA HIS A 61 -5.00 -0.43 12.79
C HIS A 61 -5.82 -1.51 12.08
N PHE A 62 -5.35 -1.99 10.94
CA PHE A 62 -6.16 -2.84 10.06
C PHE A 62 -5.64 -4.26 9.90
N ARG A 63 -4.39 -4.51 10.18
CA ARG A 63 -3.80 -5.84 10.05
C ARG A 63 -2.74 -6.02 11.15
N PRO A 64 -3.15 -6.10 12.42
CA PRO A 64 -2.22 -6.11 13.54
C PRO A 64 -1.49 -7.43 13.77
N ALA A 65 -1.79 -8.46 13.00
CA ALA A 65 -1.13 -9.76 13.17
C ALA A 65 0.38 -9.65 12.99
N ARG A 66 0.85 -8.69 12.18
CA ARG A 66 2.27 -8.47 11.96
C ARG A 66 2.50 -7.00 11.62
N ILE A 67 3.17 -6.29 12.51
CA ILE A 67 3.42 -4.85 12.37
C ILE A 67 4.92 -4.65 12.18
N ASP A 68 5.36 -4.58 10.92
CA ASP A 68 6.78 -4.50 10.58
C ASP A 68 7.13 -3.41 9.56
N GLY A 69 6.16 -2.68 9.07
CA GLY A 69 6.40 -1.65 8.07
C GLY A 69 6.67 -2.18 6.67
N VAL A 70 6.59 -3.49 6.47
CA VAL A 70 6.75 -4.12 5.17
C VAL A 70 5.37 -4.30 4.54
N ALA A 71 5.20 -3.77 3.32
CA ALA A 71 3.94 -3.92 2.60
C ALA A 71 3.93 -5.29 1.93
N ASP A 72 3.56 -6.30 2.70
CA ASP A 72 3.43 -7.68 2.22
C ASP A 72 2.08 -7.91 1.55
N ALA A 73 1.89 -9.09 0.96
CA ALA A 73 0.66 -9.39 0.22
C ALA A 73 -0.59 -9.21 1.08
N SER A 74 -0.54 -9.60 2.35
CA SER A 74 -1.65 -9.44 3.27
C SER A 74 -1.97 -7.96 3.52
N THR A 75 -0.95 -7.14 3.72
CA THR A 75 -1.13 -5.69 3.91
C THR A 75 -1.76 -5.07 2.67
N ILE A 76 -1.24 -5.39 1.48
CA ILE A 76 -1.72 -4.84 0.22
C ILE A 76 -3.16 -5.27 -0.05
N THR A 77 -3.47 -6.54 0.19
CA THR A 77 -4.82 -7.07 0.00
C THR A 77 -5.81 -6.37 0.94
N THR A 78 -5.43 -6.18 2.20
CA THR A 78 -6.26 -5.48 3.17
C THR A 78 -6.56 -4.04 2.71
N LEU A 79 -5.53 -3.33 2.24
CA LEU A 79 -5.70 -1.97 1.72
C LEU A 79 -6.63 -1.95 0.50
N ARG A 80 -6.42 -2.88 -0.43
CA ARG A 80 -7.27 -2.99 -1.62
C ARG A 80 -8.73 -3.21 -1.23
N ASP A 81 -8.97 -4.11 -0.30
CA ASP A 81 -10.34 -4.45 0.11
C ASP A 81 -11.01 -3.26 0.82
N LEU A 82 -10.26 -2.53 1.64
CA LEU A 82 -10.80 -1.34 2.31
C LEU A 82 -11.16 -0.24 1.31
N ILE A 83 -10.34 -0.04 0.29
CA ILE A 83 -10.63 0.94 -0.75
C ILE A 83 -11.88 0.54 -1.53
N ALA A 84 -12.01 -0.75 -1.86
CA ALA A 84 -13.19 -1.25 -2.58
C ALA A 84 -14.47 -1.05 -1.78
N ALA A 85 -14.38 -0.98 -0.47
CA ALA A 85 -15.54 -0.80 0.41
C ALA A 85 -15.88 0.67 0.66
N LEU A 86 -15.10 1.62 0.13
CA LEU A 86 -15.38 3.05 0.32
C LEU A 86 -16.69 3.44 -0.36
N PRO A 87 -17.52 4.29 0.28
CA PRO A 87 -18.75 4.77 -0.35
C PRO A 87 -18.46 5.58 -1.61
N GLY A 88 -19.37 5.50 -2.58
CA GLY A 88 -19.27 6.30 -3.79
C GLY A 88 -18.28 5.78 -4.81
N ARG A 89 -17.87 4.52 -4.71
CA ARG A 89 -16.87 3.92 -5.61
C ARG A 89 -17.53 3.10 -6.69
#